data_52d916df0efac3525888d97286824237
#
_entry.id   52d916df0efac3525888d97286824237
#
_cell.length_a   1.000
_cell.length_b   1.000
_cell.length_c   1.000
_cell.angle_alpha   90.00
_cell.angle_beta   90.00
_cell.angle_gamma   90.00
#
_symmetry.space_group_name_H-M   'P 1'
#
loop_
_entity.id
_entity.type
_entity.pdbx_description
1 polymer ?
#
loop_
_entity_poly.entity_id
_entity_poly.type
_entity_poly.pdbx_seq_one_letter_code
_entity_poly.pdbx_strand_id
1 'polypeptide(L)'
;MATRLFGLFAAGCLGGLATVLTLWLSGMLGISAALGVALAPPLTPSMIYSFMIWGGIWGFAFLLPLGSMNMFARGLLLSLGPTIVQCLIVFPMKLGVGVLGQDLGTLTPLLVLIFNAVWGLVAAWWLIRQEAGVMNTV
;
A
#
# COMPACT_ATOMS: atom_id res chain seq x y z
N MET A 1 -4.97 -24.54 -1.73
CA MET A 1 -3.92 -23.61 -2.24
C MET A 1 -4.52 -22.43 -3.00
N ALA A 2 -5.39 -22.66 -3.97
CA ALA A 2 -6.04 -21.57 -4.73
C ALA A 2 -6.77 -20.57 -3.84
N THR A 3 -7.61 -21.01 -2.90
CA THR A 3 -8.36 -20.15 -1.98
C THR A 3 -7.45 -19.21 -1.17
N ARG A 4 -6.28 -19.70 -0.75
CA ARG A 4 -5.29 -18.89 -0.03
C ARG A 4 -4.71 -17.79 -0.92
N LEU A 5 -4.37 -18.11 -2.17
CA LEU A 5 -3.84 -17.13 -3.13
C LEU A 5 -4.86 -16.03 -3.45
N PHE A 6 -6.12 -16.42 -3.66
CA PHE A 6 -7.21 -15.44 -3.85
C PHE A 6 -7.39 -14.54 -2.63
N GLY A 7 -7.31 -15.12 -1.43
CA GLY A 7 -7.39 -14.35 -0.18
C GLY A 7 -6.28 -13.32 -0.04
N LEU A 8 -5.04 -13.69 -0.37
CA LEU A 8 -3.90 -12.79 -0.34
C LEU A 8 -4.03 -11.66 -1.37
N PHE A 9 -4.43 -12.00 -2.59
CA PHE A 9 -4.68 -11.00 -3.63
C PHE A 9 -5.79 -10.03 -3.22
N ALA A 10 -6.92 -10.54 -2.73
CA ALA A 10 -8.04 -9.71 -2.25
C ALA A 10 -7.63 -8.80 -1.09
N ALA A 11 -6.87 -9.31 -0.12
CA ALA A 11 -6.32 -8.52 0.97
C ALA A 11 -5.45 -7.38 0.48
N GLY A 12 -4.57 -7.67 -0.48
CA GLY A 12 -3.72 -6.67 -1.12
C GLY A 12 -4.51 -5.63 -1.93
N CYS A 13 -5.58 -6.03 -2.63
CA CYS A 13 -6.48 -5.11 -3.34
C CYS A 13 -7.17 -4.15 -2.37
N LEU A 14 -7.66 -4.65 -1.23
CA LEU A 14 -8.26 -3.80 -0.20
C LEU A 14 -7.25 -2.83 0.39
N GLY A 15 -6.02 -3.30 0.64
CA GLY A 15 -4.92 -2.43 1.04
C GLY A 15 -4.65 -1.34 0.02
N GLY A 16 -4.60 -1.68 -1.27
CA GLY A 16 -4.42 -0.73 -2.37
C GLY A 16 -5.54 0.31 -2.44
N LEU A 17 -6.79 -0.12 -2.27
CA LEU A 17 -7.93 0.79 -2.19
C LEU A 17 -7.80 1.76 -1.00
N ALA A 18 -7.46 1.26 0.17
CA ALA A 18 -7.24 2.10 1.35
C ALA A 18 -6.10 3.10 1.13
N THR A 19 -5.03 2.69 0.46
CA THR A 19 -3.89 3.55 0.14
C THR A 19 -4.28 4.69 -0.79
N VAL A 20 -4.98 4.41 -1.89
CA VAL A 20 -5.38 5.44 -2.85
C VAL A 20 -6.36 6.44 -2.25
N LEU A 21 -7.26 5.96 -1.38
CA LEU A 21 -8.18 6.85 -0.66
C LEU A 21 -7.44 7.74 0.35
N THR A 22 -6.47 7.19 1.08
CA THR A 22 -5.65 7.96 2.04
C THR A 22 -4.82 9.01 1.32
N LEU A 23 -4.21 8.65 0.20
CA LEU A 23 -3.45 9.57 -0.65
C LEU A 23 -4.33 10.73 -1.15
N TRP A 24 -5.49 10.41 -1.72
CA TRP A 24 -6.45 11.40 -2.21
C TRP A 24 -6.94 12.32 -1.10
N LEU A 25 -7.34 11.76 0.05
CA LEU A 25 -7.77 12.54 1.22
C LEU A 25 -6.66 13.45 1.75
N SER A 26 -5.42 12.96 1.81
CA SER A 26 -4.26 13.77 2.21
C SER A 26 -4.07 14.98 1.30
N GLY A 27 -4.26 14.80 -0.01
CA GLY A 27 -4.23 15.89 -0.97
C GLY A 27 -5.38 16.87 -0.80
N MET A 28 -6.61 16.38 -0.70
CA MET A 28 -7.82 17.19 -0.53
C MET A 28 -7.84 18.01 0.76
N LEU A 29 -7.38 17.42 1.86
CA LEU A 29 -7.33 18.07 3.17
C LEU A 29 -6.13 19.00 3.31
N GLY A 30 -5.27 19.12 2.30
CA GLY A 30 -4.09 19.96 2.32
C GLY A 30 -2.95 19.45 3.20
N ILE A 31 -3.01 18.19 3.66
CA ILE A 31 -1.97 17.58 4.51
C ILE A 31 -0.65 17.48 3.71
N SER A 32 -0.71 17.00 2.49
CA SER A 32 0.48 16.92 1.61
C SER A 32 1.08 18.32 1.40
N ALA A 33 0.25 19.32 1.10
CA ALA A 33 0.70 20.70 0.90
C ALA A 33 1.30 21.32 2.16
N ALA A 34 0.71 21.06 3.33
CA ALA A 34 1.23 21.54 4.61
C ALA A 34 2.61 20.96 4.94
N LEU A 35 2.93 19.77 4.42
CA LEU A 35 4.24 19.13 4.52
C LEU A 35 5.20 19.52 3.38
N GLY A 36 4.81 20.46 2.53
CA GLY A 36 5.62 20.90 1.40
C GLY A 36 5.76 19.84 0.29
N VAL A 37 4.76 18.93 0.16
CA VAL A 37 4.76 17.87 -0.84
C VAL A 37 3.64 18.09 -1.86
N ALA A 38 4.01 18.25 -3.13
CA ALA A 38 3.08 18.44 -4.24
C ALA A 38 2.49 17.09 -4.70
N LEU A 39 1.82 16.39 -3.80
CA LEU A 39 1.21 15.09 -4.05
C LEU A 39 -0.28 15.14 -3.72
N ALA A 40 -1.07 15.60 -4.67
CA ALA A 40 -2.52 15.73 -4.55
C ALA A 40 -3.22 15.32 -5.87
N PRO A 41 -3.08 14.05 -6.30
CA PRO A 41 -3.67 13.61 -7.56
C PRO A 41 -5.21 13.53 -7.45
N PRO A 42 -5.93 13.79 -8.56
CA PRO A 42 -7.36 13.58 -8.61
C PRO A 42 -7.68 12.08 -8.50
N LEU A 43 -8.78 11.75 -7.81
CA LEU A 43 -9.24 10.37 -7.71
C LEU A 43 -9.94 9.97 -9.01
N THR A 44 -9.26 9.17 -9.82
CA THR A 44 -9.80 8.65 -11.08
C THR A 44 -10.02 7.14 -11.01
N PRO A 45 -10.97 6.57 -11.78
CA PRO A 45 -11.13 5.11 -11.85
C PRO A 45 -9.85 4.37 -12.21
N SER A 46 -9.08 4.89 -13.16
CA SER A 46 -7.78 4.32 -13.56
C SER A 46 -6.79 4.25 -12.41
N MET A 47 -6.74 5.30 -11.60
CA MET A 47 -5.88 5.34 -10.41
C MET A 47 -6.33 4.31 -9.37
N ILE A 48 -7.63 4.22 -9.09
CA ILE A 48 -8.18 3.24 -8.14
C ILE A 48 -7.82 1.82 -8.58
N TYR A 49 -8.10 1.46 -9.85
CA TYR A 49 -7.77 0.13 -10.38
C TYR A 49 -6.28 -0.17 -10.31
N SER A 50 -5.44 0.80 -10.66
CA SER A 50 -3.98 0.64 -10.60
C SER A 50 -3.50 0.31 -9.20
N PHE A 51 -3.96 1.06 -8.20
CA PHE A 51 -3.59 0.80 -6.80
C PHE A 51 -4.12 -0.54 -6.28
N MET A 52 -5.33 -0.92 -6.67
CA MET A 52 -5.90 -2.21 -6.28
C MET A 52 -5.14 -3.38 -6.91
N ILE A 53 -4.84 -3.33 -8.20
CA ILE A 53 -4.13 -4.42 -8.90
C ILE A 53 -2.71 -4.57 -8.36
N TRP A 54 -1.96 -3.47 -8.28
CA TRP A 54 -0.60 -3.51 -7.73
C TRP A 54 -0.59 -3.90 -6.26
N GLY A 55 -1.54 -3.39 -5.47
CA GLY A 55 -1.72 -3.81 -4.08
C GLY A 55 -2.00 -5.31 -3.97
N GLY A 56 -2.85 -5.85 -4.84
CA GLY A 56 -3.13 -7.29 -4.93
C GLY A 56 -1.89 -8.12 -5.25
N ILE A 57 -1.06 -7.66 -6.20
CA ILE A 57 0.22 -8.30 -6.54
C ILE A 57 1.16 -8.31 -5.32
N TRP A 58 1.30 -7.18 -4.64
CA TRP A 58 2.07 -7.09 -3.41
C TRP A 58 1.50 -7.95 -2.26
N GLY A 59 0.20 -8.25 -2.29
CA GLY A 59 -0.45 -9.16 -1.34
C GLY A 59 0.21 -10.55 -1.29
N PHE A 60 0.79 -11.02 -2.39
CA PHE A 60 1.55 -12.28 -2.40
C PHE A 60 2.84 -12.24 -1.56
N ALA A 61 3.34 -11.06 -1.21
CA ALA A 61 4.48 -10.94 -0.31
C ALA A 61 4.19 -11.54 1.08
N PHE A 62 2.93 -11.63 1.50
CA PHE A 62 2.55 -12.34 2.73
C PHE A 62 2.83 -13.84 2.70
N LEU A 63 3.21 -14.42 1.55
CA LEU A 63 3.71 -15.81 1.47
C LEU A 63 5.13 -15.96 2.01
N LEU A 64 5.89 -14.87 2.13
CA LEU A 64 7.25 -14.93 2.64
C LEU A 64 7.29 -15.49 4.07
N PRO A 65 8.22 -16.42 4.37
CA PRO A 65 8.32 -17.04 5.68
C PRO A 65 9.03 -16.11 6.67
N LEU A 66 8.30 -15.15 7.24
CA LEU A 66 8.83 -14.15 8.18
C LEU A 66 8.76 -14.60 9.66
N GLY A 67 8.75 -15.91 9.91
CA GLY A 67 8.75 -16.47 11.25
C GLY A 67 7.46 -16.20 12.04
N SER A 68 7.56 -16.08 13.36
CA SER A 68 6.46 -15.89 14.30
C SER A 68 6.02 -14.42 14.47
N MET A 69 6.36 -13.56 13.51
CA MET A 69 5.98 -12.15 13.55
C MET A 69 4.46 -11.99 13.50
N ASN A 70 3.90 -11.12 14.34
CA ASN A 70 2.47 -10.83 14.28
C ASN A 70 2.08 -10.22 12.92
N MET A 71 0.82 -10.41 12.52
CA MET A 71 0.36 -10.08 11.17
C MET A 71 0.47 -8.57 10.84
N PHE A 72 0.23 -7.68 11.80
CA PHE A 72 0.38 -6.24 11.58
C PHE A 72 1.83 -5.82 11.41
N ALA A 73 2.74 -6.33 12.23
CA ALA A 73 4.18 -6.09 12.06
C ALA A 73 4.68 -6.63 10.71
N ARG A 74 4.17 -7.79 10.28
CA ARG A 74 4.42 -8.36 8.96
C ARG A 74 3.93 -7.43 7.85
N GLY A 75 2.71 -6.90 7.95
CA GLY A 75 2.17 -5.94 7.00
C GLY A 75 3.01 -4.67 6.88
N LEU A 76 3.45 -4.11 8.01
CA LEU A 76 4.34 -2.95 8.04
C LEU A 76 5.71 -3.25 7.40
N LEU A 77 6.31 -4.38 7.71
CA LEU A 77 7.58 -4.78 7.11
C LEU A 77 7.45 -4.95 5.59
N LEU A 78 6.41 -5.64 5.14
CA LEU A 78 6.16 -5.88 3.72
C LEU A 78 5.83 -4.60 2.96
N SER A 79 5.27 -3.58 3.61
CA SER A 79 4.99 -2.28 3.00
C SER A 79 6.25 -1.51 2.56
N LEU A 80 7.42 -1.90 3.05
CA LEU A 80 8.70 -1.36 2.59
C LEU A 80 8.98 -1.74 1.13
N GLY A 81 8.51 -2.90 0.67
CA GLY A 81 8.68 -3.35 -0.72
C GLY A 81 8.09 -2.35 -1.72
N PRO A 82 6.77 -2.10 -1.73
CA PRO A 82 6.16 -1.11 -2.60
C PRO A 82 6.72 0.31 -2.38
N THR A 83 7.11 0.68 -1.15
CA THR A 83 7.74 1.97 -0.87
C THR A 83 9.07 2.12 -1.60
N ILE A 84 9.94 1.12 -1.53
CA ILE A 84 11.24 1.12 -2.21
C ILE A 84 11.05 1.18 -3.73
N VAL A 85 10.16 0.35 -4.28
CA VAL A 85 9.88 0.33 -5.71
C VAL A 85 9.32 1.68 -6.18
N GLN A 86 8.41 2.27 -5.45
CA GLN A 86 7.84 3.57 -5.79
C GLN A 86 8.89 4.68 -5.77
N CYS A 87 9.69 4.74 -4.72
CA CYS A 87 10.69 5.79 -4.55
C CYS A 87 11.88 5.69 -5.53
N LEU A 88 12.32 4.46 -5.83
CA LEU A 88 13.53 4.24 -6.63
C LEU A 88 13.26 3.93 -8.10
N ILE A 89 12.06 3.47 -8.45
CA ILE A 89 11.72 3.05 -9.81
C ILE A 89 10.59 3.91 -10.37
N VAL A 90 9.43 3.94 -9.72
CA VAL A 90 8.23 4.60 -10.26
C VAL A 90 8.44 6.12 -10.38
N PHE A 91 8.94 6.76 -9.34
CA PHE A 91 9.13 8.20 -9.33
C PHE A 91 10.15 8.66 -10.38
N PRO A 92 11.38 8.14 -10.44
CA PRO A 92 12.35 8.62 -11.44
C PRO A 92 12.06 8.14 -12.85
N MET A 93 11.61 6.90 -13.04
CA MET A 93 11.51 6.28 -14.36
C MET A 93 10.16 6.48 -15.03
N LYS A 94 9.06 6.44 -14.27
CA LYS A 94 7.70 6.54 -14.82
C LYS A 94 7.12 7.94 -14.71
N LEU A 95 7.33 8.62 -13.59
CA LEU A 95 6.77 9.94 -13.33
C LEU A 95 7.75 11.09 -13.59
N GLY A 96 9.06 10.81 -13.66
CA GLY A 96 10.08 11.83 -13.93
C GLY A 96 10.18 12.89 -12.83
N VAL A 97 9.85 12.54 -11.59
CA VAL A 97 9.86 13.46 -10.43
C VAL A 97 11.06 13.25 -9.51
N GLY A 98 12.13 12.70 -10.05
CA GLY A 98 13.38 12.45 -9.35
C GLY A 98 13.34 11.22 -8.44
N VAL A 99 14.52 10.77 -8.04
CA VAL A 99 14.68 9.68 -7.07
C VAL A 99 14.05 10.11 -5.75
N LEU A 100 13.32 9.21 -5.10
CA LEU A 100 12.55 9.47 -3.87
C LEU A 100 11.41 10.49 -4.06
N GLY A 101 11.11 10.93 -5.30
CA GLY A 101 10.11 11.96 -5.55
C GLY A 101 10.55 13.35 -5.07
N GLN A 102 11.86 13.65 -5.13
CA GLN A 102 12.43 14.90 -4.60
C GLN A 102 11.83 16.14 -5.23
N ASP A 103 11.44 16.09 -6.50
CA ASP A 103 10.83 17.22 -7.21
C ASP A 103 9.42 17.55 -6.68
N LEU A 104 8.79 16.61 -5.96
CA LEU A 104 7.51 16.84 -5.29
C LEU A 104 7.67 17.46 -3.90
N GLY A 105 8.82 17.31 -3.28
CA GLY A 105 9.13 17.80 -1.94
C GLY A 105 9.99 16.82 -1.13
N THR A 106 10.75 17.35 -0.18
CA THR A 106 11.70 16.57 0.63
C THR A 106 11.05 15.49 1.49
N LEU A 107 9.81 15.69 1.93
CA LEU A 107 9.06 14.74 2.76
C LEU A 107 8.25 13.72 1.94
N THR A 108 8.39 13.71 0.62
CA THR A 108 7.70 12.75 -0.25
C THR A 108 7.95 11.30 0.16
N PRO A 109 9.18 10.84 0.43
CA PRO A 109 9.43 9.45 0.84
C PRO A 109 8.71 9.07 2.14
N LEU A 110 8.63 10.02 3.09
CA LEU A 110 7.93 9.81 4.35
C LEU A 110 6.42 9.60 4.11
N LEU A 111 5.80 10.43 3.28
CA LEU A 111 4.38 10.27 2.93
C LEU A 111 4.13 8.95 2.20
N VAL A 112 4.98 8.57 1.26
CA VAL A 112 4.89 7.29 0.55
C VAL A 112 4.99 6.11 1.52
N LEU A 113 5.90 6.19 2.48
CA LEU A 113 6.05 5.19 3.53
C LEU A 113 4.75 5.04 4.35
N ILE A 114 4.14 6.16 4.75
CA ILE A 114 2.89 6.18 5.51
C ILE A 114 1.74 5.58 4.67
N PHE A 115 1.61 5.97 3.41
CA PHE A 115 0.56 5.45 2.54
C PHE A 115 0.69 3.95 2.30
N ASN A 116 1.91 3.46 2.08
CA ASN A 116 2.15 2.01 1.96
C ASN A 116 1.99 1.26 3.29
N ALA A 117 2.28 1.90 4.43
CA ALA A 117 1.97 1.33 5.73
C ALA A 117 0.46 1.10 5.92
N VAL A 118 -0.39 2.02 5.43
CA VAL A 118 -1.85 1.83 5.39
C VAL A 118 -2.20 0.58 4.58
N TRP A 119 -1.59 0.39 3.41
CA TRP A 119 -1.75 -0.84 2.63
C TRP A 119 -1.45 -2.09 3.46
N GLY A 120 -0.29 -2.12 4.10
CA GLY A 120 0.15 -3.28 4.87
C GLY A 120 -0.75 -3.60 6.07
N LEU A 121 -1.20 -2.56 6.78
CA LEU A 121 -2.09 -2.72 7.93
C LEU A 121 -3.49 -3.21 7.53
N VAL A 122 -4.06 -2.65 6.45
CA VAL A 122 -5.40 -3.06 5.96
C VAL A 122 -5.35 -4.48 5.40
N ALA A 123 -4.32 -4.83 4.64
CA ALA A 123 -4.13 -6.19 4.14
C ALA A 123 -3.98 -7.20 5.30
N ALA A 124 -3.18 -6.88 6.31
CA ALA A 124 -2.99 -7.71 7.50
C ALA A 124 -4.30 -7.88 8.27
N TRP A 125 -5.04 -6.80 8.48
CA TRP A 125 -6.35 -6.83 9.15
C TRP A 125 -7.32 -7.76 8.44
N TRP A 126 -7.40 -7.67 7.11
CA TRP A 126 -8.27 -8.53 6.31
C TRP A 126 -7.90 -10.00 6.42
N LEU A 127 -6.60 -10.33 6.37
CA LEU A 127 -6.12 -11.70 6.50
C LEU A 127 -6.47 -12.30 7.87
N ILE A 128 -6.33 -11.53 8.96
CA ILE A 128 -6.74 -11.97 10.30
C ILE A 128 -8.25 -12.27 10.32
N ARG A 129 -9.07 -11.45 9.69
CA ARG A 129 -10.53 -11.67 9.62
C ARG A 129 -10.90 -12.91 8.83
N GLN A 130 -10.19 -13.20 7.73
CA GLN A 130 -10.40 -14.43 6.96
C GLN A 130 -10.08 -15.68 7.78
N GLU A 131 -8.97 -15.70 8.52
CA GLU A 131 -8.60 -16.84 9.37
C GLU A 131 -9.62 -17.07 10.49
N ALA A 132 -10.08 -16.01 11.13
CA ALA A 132 -11.11 -16.09 12.17
C ALA A 132 -12.45 -16.61 11.62
N GLY A 133 -12.83 -16.20 10.42
CA GLY A 133 -14.06 -16.68 9.75
C GLY A 133 -14.04 -18.18 9.45
N VAL A 134 -12.89 -18.70 9.02
CA VAL A 134 -12.73 -20.15 8.76
C VAL A 134 -12.83 -20.97 10.05
N MET A 135 -12.25 -20.49 11.16
CA MET A 135 -12.32 -21.20 12.44
C MET A 135 -13.74 -21.28 13.03
N ASN A 136 -14.61 -20.33 12.72
CA ASN A 136 -15.98 -20.31 13.22
C ASN A 136 -16.97 -21.16 12.39
N THR A 137 -16.54 -21.73 11.26
CA THR A 137 -17.36 -22.57 10.38
C THR A 137 -17.05 -24.06 10.49
N VAL A 138 -16.13 -24.45 11.35
CA VAL A 138 -15.75 -25.83 11.68
C VAL A 138 -16.26 -26.21 13.06
#